data_f6fbd86daa482203f2207bae4d20e06f
#
_entry.id   f6fbd86daa482203f2207bae4d20e06f
#
_cell.length_a   1.000
_cell.length_b   1.000
_cell.length_c   1.000
_cell.angle_alpha   90.00
_cell.angle_beta   90.00
_cell.angle_gamma   90.00
#
_symmetry.space_group_name_H-M   'P 1'
#
loop_
_entity.id
_entity.type
_entity.pdbx_description
1 polymer ?
#
loop_
_entity_poly.entity_id
_entity_poly.type
_entity_poly.pdbx_seq_one_letter_code
_entity_poly.pdbx_strand_id
1 'polypeptide(L)'
;EETNYGQQLNGVTLNDGIYEVEAASVRAEELVGLAESYSPDVLILLEQSKEELDETIQKEIDLWQAEGGLLITFSGNETFAESQRSAFKEAPVDFLKNILDEETTSRLLAKRNMNYQKYYTISDLLENTKIRNRPNTVLYGGLILVYLVLAGPGLYFFLKKTGKRQYLWGA
;
A
#
# COMPACT_ATOMS: atom_id res chain seq x y z
N GLU A 1 8.20 31.68 -2.22
CA GLU A 1 8.86 30.41 -1.76
C GLU A 1 7.83 29.58 -1.06
N GLU A 2 7.43 28.46 -1.66
CA GLU A 2 6.58 27.49 -0.97
C GLU A 2 7.39 26.88 0.18
N THR A 3 6.97 27.12 1.40
CA THR A 3 7.61 26.54 2.57
C THR A 3 7.37 25.04 2.56
N ASN A 4 8.42 24.25 2.37
CA ASN A 4 8.31 22.80 2.36
C ASN A 4 8.23 22.28 3.82
N TYR A 5 7.02 22.23 4.35
CA TYR A 5 6.76 21.71 5.70
C TYR A 5 7.13 20.24 5.86
N GLY A 6 7.04 19.45 4.78
CA GLY A 6 7.48 18.06 4.79
C GLY A 6 8.94 17.91 5.19
N GLN A 7 9.81 18.77 4.67
CA GLN A 7 11.24 18.75 5.05
C GLN A 7 11.49 19.17 6.51
N GLN A 8 10.67 20.11 7.03
CA GLN A 8 10.82 20.56 8.42
C GLN A 8 10.36 19.52 9.44
N LEU A 9 9.37 18.71 9.08
CA LEU A 9 8.78 17.69 9.93
C LEU A 9 9.48 16.34 9.83
N ASN A 10 10.18 16.09 8.75
CA ASN A 10 10.83 14.79 8.51
C ASN A 10 11.98 14.56 9.49
N GLY A 11 12.01 13.40 10.14
CA GLY A 11 13.00 13.04 11.14
C GLY A 11 12.76 13.64 12.54
N VAL A 12 11.63 14.35 12.74
CA VAL A 12 11.25 14.85 14.07
C VAL A 12 10.80 13.69 14.94
N THR A 13 11.30 13.66 16.17
CA THR A 13 10.89 12.66 17.16
C THR A 13 9.82 13.22 18.08
N LEU A 14 8.77 12.43 18.32
CA LEU A 14 7.66 12.74 19.22
C LEU A 14 7.65 11.78 20.41
N ASN A 15 7.04 12.19 21.52
CA ASN A 15 6.84 11.38 22.72
C ASN A 15 8.15 10.70 23.19
N ASP A 16 9.13 11.52 23.57
CA ASP A 16 10.43 11.10 24.10
C ASP A 16 11.20 10.11 23.19
N GLY A 17 11.04 10.26 21.87
CA GLY A 17 11.75 9.45 20.90
C GLY A 17 11.06 8.13 20.52
N ILE A 18 9.82 7.92 20.96
CA ILE A 18 9.06 6.71 20.63
C ILE A 18 8.63 6.70 19.17
N TYR A 19 8.40 7.90 18.59
CA TYR A 19 7.95 8.08 17.20
C TYR A 19 8.92 8.93 16.42
N GLU A 20 9.27 8.48 15.24
CA GLU A 20 9.93 9.28 14.22
C GLU A 20 8.92 9.65 13.14
N VAL A 21 8.83 10.93 12.81
CA VAL A 21 7.91 11.46 11.81
C VAL A 21 8.57 11.33 10.43
N GLU A 22 7.94 10.58 9.55
CA GLU A 22 8.21 10.62 8.12
C GLU A 22 7.15 11.52 7.47
N ALA A 23 7.57 12.65 6.94
CA ALA A 23 6.66 13.63 6.37
C ALA A 23 6.99 13.89 4.90
N ALA A 24 5.95 13.94 4.08
CA ALA A 24 6.02 14.30 2.68
C ALA A 24 4.94 15.34 2.34
N SER A 25 5.26 16.27 1.45
CA SER A 25 4.28 17.17 0.86
C SER A 25 3.78 16.56 -0.44
N VAL A 26 2.48 16.38 -0.55
CA VAL A 26 1.81 15.79 -1.72
C VAL A 26 0.76 16.75 -2.25
N ARG A 27 0.43 16.65 -3.52
CA ARG A 27 -0.68 17.40 -4.13
C ARG A 27 -1.99 16.65 -3.91
N ALA A 28 -3.10 17.38 -3.97
CA ALA A 28 -4.42 16.78 -3.79
C ALA A 28 -4.69 15.64 -4.79
N GLU A 29 -4.25 15.76 -6.04
CA GLU A 29 -4.43 14.72 -7.05
C GLU A 29 -3.68 13.42 -6.74
N GLU A 30 -2.62 13.49 -5.94
CA GLU A 30 -1.80 12.35 -5.54
C GLU A 30 -2.43 11.58 -4.37
N LEU A 31 -3.52 12.09 -3.78
CA LEU A 31 -4.26 11.42 -2.71
C LEU A 31 -5.18 10.29 -3.21
N VAL A 32 -5.30 10.10 -4.51
CA VAL A 32 -6.04 8.97 -5.08
C VAL A 32 -5.33 7.67 -4.70
N GLY A 33 -6.06 6.74 -4.08
CA GLY A 33 -5.50 5.49 -3.54
C GLY A 33 -4.82 5.65 -2.16
N LEU A 34 -5.14 6.72 -1.43
CA LEU A 34 -4.59 7.01 -0.11
C LEU A 34 -4.75 5.85 0.88
N ALA A 35 -5.91 5.21 0.89
CA ALA A 35 -6.19 4.08 1.77
C ALA A 35 -5.42 2.81 1.39
N GLU A 36 -5.16 2.61 0.09
CA GLU A 36 -4.55 1.38 -0.42
C GLU A 36 -3.01 1.43 -0.47
N SER A 37 -2.45 2.56 -0.91
CA SER A 37 -1.03 2.63 -1.27
C SER A 37 -0.13 3.21 -0.19
N TYR A 38 -0.55 4.23 0.51
CA TYR A 38 0.30 4.97 1.44
C TYR A 38 -0.16 4.95 2.89
N SER A 39 -1.45 4.78 3.13
CA SER A 39 -2.07 4.75 4.47
C SER A 39 -1.31 5.56 5.54
N PRO A 40 -1.08 6.88 5.34
CA PRO A 40 -0.43 7.71 6.33
C PRO A 40 -1.21 7.70 7.64
N ASP A 41 -0.56 7.95 8.75
CA ASP A 41 -1.24 8.03 10.04
C ASP A 41 -1.95 9.38 10.21
N VAL A 42 -1.37 10.44 9.66
CA VAL A 42 -1.86 11.82 9.75
C VAL A 42 -1.84 12.48 8.37
N LEU A 43 -2.92 13.15 8.02
CA LEU A 43 -3.03 14.00 6.83
C LEU A 43 -3.32 15.44 7.27
N ILE A 44 -2.56 16.40 6.76
CA ILE A 44 -2.71 17.82 7.06
C ILE A 44 -3.10 18.56 5.79
N LEU A 45 -4.29 19.15 5.76
CA LEU A 45 -4.75 20.02 4.69
C LEU A 45 -4.46 21.47 5.08
N LEU A 46 -3.51 22.11 4.36
CA LEU A 46 -3.02 23.46 4.72
C LEU A 46 -3.85 24.60 4.13
N GLU A 47 -4.30 24.44 2.90
CA GLU A 47 -4.87 25.55 2.12
C GLU A 47 -6.31 25.32 1.67
N GLN A 48 -6.73 24.07 1.60
CA GLN A 48 -8.05 23.70 1.13
C GLN A 48 -8.83 23.01 2.25
N SER A 49 -10.14 23.19 2.26
CA SER A 49 -11.02 22.36 3.06
C SER A 49 -11.24 21.02 2.36
N LYS A 50 -11.67 20.01 3.12
CA LYS A 50 -12.02 18.71 2.56
C LYS A 50 -13.14 18.84 1.52
N GLU A 51 -14.10 19.73 1.77
CA GLU A 51 -15.26 20.00 0.92
C GLU A 51 -14.90 20.66 -0.41
N GLU A 52 -13.73 21.29 -0.51
CA GLU A 52 -13.22 21.92 -1.73
C GLU A 52 -12.46 20.94 -2.63
N LEU A 53 -12.16 19.74 -2.13
CA LEU A 53 -11.51 18.68 -2.90
C LEU A 53 -12.50 17.98 -3.84
N ASP A 54 -11.96 17.29 -4.83
CA ASP A 54 -12.76 16.44 -5.71
C ASP A 54 -13.54 15.37 -4.92
N GLU A 55 -14.75 15.04 -5.35
CA GLU A 55 -15.64 14.08 -4.67
C GLU A 55 -14.99 12.70 -4.51
N THR A 56 -14.15 12.30 -5.44
CA THR A 56 -13.40 11.03 -5.37
C THR A 56 -12.39 11.07 -4.25
N ILE A 57 -11.65 12.18 -4.12
CA ILE A 57 -10.65 12.37 -3.07
C ILE A 57 -11.33 12.49 -1.69
N GLN A 58 -12.49 13.16 -1.61
CA GLN A 58 -13.25 13.23 -0.38
C GLN A 58 -13.64 11.83 0.12
N LYS A 59 -14.11 10.95 -0.77
CA LYS A 59 -14.45 9.55 -0.44
C LYS A 59 -13.24 8.76 0.03
N GLU A 60 -12.08 8.93 -0.62
CA GLU A 60 -10.83 8.28 -0.20
C GLU A 60 -10.43 8.73 1.21
N ILE A 61 -10.53 10.03 1.50
CA ILE A 61 -10.25 10.58 2.83
C ILE A 61 -11.26 10.03 3.85
N ASP A 62 -12.55 9.91 3.51
CA ASP A 62 -13.55 9.33 4.40
C ASP A 62 -13.27 7.88 4.75
N LEU A 63 -12.91 7.07 3.76
CA LEU A 63 -12.53 5.67 3.95
C LEU A 63 -11.29 5.57 4.85
N TRP A 64 -10.26 6.36 4.55
CA TRP A 64 -9.03 6.39 5.33
C TRP A 64 -9.26 6.86 6.79
N GLN A 65 -10.12 7.87 7.00
CA GLN A 65 -10.53 8.29 8.36
C GLN A 65 -11.33 7.20 9.09
N ALA A 66 -12.22 6.48 8.38
CA ALA A 66 -12.96 5.36 8.96
C ALA A 66 -12.01 4.22 9.41
N GLU A 67 -10.88 4.07 8.76
CA GLU A 67 -9.80 3.16 9.17
C GLU A 67 -8.93 3.71 10.31
N GLY A 68 -9.23 4.90 10.83
CA GLY A 68 -8.59 5.52 11.98
C GLY A 68 -7.46 6.50 11.63
N GLY A 69 -7.37 6.99 10.40
CA GLY A 69 -6.48 8.09 10.02
C GLY A 69 -6.87 9.41 10.67
N LEU A 70 -5.90 10.22 11.05
CA LEU A 70 -6.12 11.54 11.65
C LEU A 70 -6.05 12.64 10.60
N LEU A 71 -7.18 13.29 10.32
CA LEU A 71 -7.23 14.46 9.46
C LEU A 71 -7.11 15.75 10.28
N ILE A 72 -6.17 16.61 9.91
CA ILE A 72 -6.02 17.96 10.44
C ILE A 72 -6.33 18.94 9.30
N THR A 73 -7.32 19.81 9.50
CA THR A 73 -7.71 20.83 8.52
C THR A 73 -7.76 22.19 9.20
N PHE A 74 -7.29 23.21 8.48
CA PHE A 74 -7.30 24.59 8.96
C PHE A 74 -8.35 25.44 8.21
N SER A 75 -9.26 24.79 7.50
CA SER A 75 -10.32 25.48 6.77
C SER A 75 -11.53 25.67 7.66
N GLY A 76 -12.08 26.87 7.59
CA GLY A 76 -13.28 27.29 8.27
C GLY A 76 -13.27 28.81 8.42
N ASN A 77 -14.47 29.40 8.47
CA ASN A 77 -14.65 30.85 8.69
C ASN A 77 -14.45 31.25 10.15
N GLU A 78 -13.91 30.38 10.99
CA GLU A 78 -13.73 30.63 12.42
C GLU A 78 -12.35 31.20 12.70
N THR A 79 -12.29 32.22 13.52
CA THR A 79 -11.04 32.86 14.01
C THR A 79 -10.08 31.84 14.65
N PHE A 80 -10.61 30.75 15.15
CA PHE A 80 -9.85 29.66 15.76
C PHE A 80 -9.05 28.85 14.70
N ALA A 81 -9.66 28.56 13.56
CA ALA A 81 -8.99 27.83 12.48
C ALA A 81 -7.81 28.63 11.90
N GLU A 82 -7.97 29.94 11.76
CA GLU A 82 -6.92 30.83 11.28
C GLU A 82 -5.76 30.96 12.28
N SER A 83 -6.07 31.03 13.58
CA SER A 83 -5.03 31.05 14.64
C SER A 83 -4.25 29.72 14.71
N GLN A 84 -4.90 28.58 14.52
CA GLN A 84 -4.23 27.28 14.46
C GLN A 84 -3.37 27.15 13.21
N ARG A 85 -3.85 27.62 12.06
CA ARG A 85 -3.08 27.66 10.82
C ARG A 85 -1.82 28.51 10.97
N SER A 86 -1.94 29.68 11.63
CA SER A 86 -0.81 30.54 11.91
C SER A 86 0.19 29.89 12.85
N ALA A 87 -0.30 29.23 13.92
CA ALA A 87 0.54 28.49 14.85
C ALA A 87 1.29 27.33 14.17
N PHE A 88 0.64 26.61 13.26
CA PHE A 88 1.30 25.56 12.46
C PHE A 88 2.36 26.15 11.54
N LYS A 89 2.08 27.26 10.86
CA LYS A 89 3.04 27.90 9.96
C LYS A 89 4.27 28.45 10.69
N GLU A 90 4.09 28.92 11.93
CA GLU A 90 5.15 29.50 12.74
C GLU A 90 6.03 28.42 13.40
N ALA A 91 5.41 27.38 13.96
CA ALA A 91 6.09 26.32 14.67
C ALA A 91 5.47 24.92 14.41
N PRO A 92 5.67 24.33 13.22
CA PRO A 92 4.99 23.09 12.83
C PRO A 92 5.31 21.90 13.74
N VAL A 93 6.52 21.84 14.27
CA VAL A 93 6.98 20.76 15.17
C VAL A 93 6.25 20.84 16.53
N ASP A 94 6.17 22.04 17.12
CA ASP A 94 5.53 22.23 18.42
C ASP A 94 4.01 22.05 18.29
N PHE A 95 3.44 22.49 17.17
CA PHE A 95 2.03 22.26 16.86
C PHE A 95 1.70 20.78 16.81
N LEU A 96 2.50 19.97 16.10
CA LEU A 96 2.30 18.52 16.06
C LEU A 96 2.48 17.86 17.42
N LYS A 97 3.47 18.26 18.21
CA LYS A 97 3.66 17.76 19.57
C LYS A 97 2.45 18.01 20.46
N ASN A 98 1.77 19.13 20.26
CA ASN A 98 0.58 19.46 21.04
C ASN A 98 -0.67 18.69 20.63
N ILE A 99 -0.81 18.36 19.34
CA ILE A 99 -1.96 17.61 18.83
C ILE A 99 -1.75 16.11 18.94
N LEU A 100 -0.55 15.64 18.69
CA LEU A 100 -0.17 14.23 18.81
C LEU A 100 0.27 13.94 20.24
N ASP A 101 -0.67 14.07 21.19
CA ASP A 101 -0.49 13.67 22.56
C ASP A 101 -0.27 12.15 22.69
N GLU A 102 0.04 11.69 23.89
CA GLU A 102 0.31 10.27 24.17
C GLU A 102 -0.89 9.38 23.85
N GLU A 103 -2.13 9.86 24.06
CA GLU A 103 -3.35 9.12 23.75
C GLU A 103 -3.56 8.98 22.24
N THR A 104 -3.43 10.08 21.50
CA THR A 104 -3.61 10.09 20.03
C THR A 104 -2.54 9.25 19.36
N THR A 105 -1.29 9.36 19.76
CA THR A 105 -0.20 8.55 19.23
C THR A 105 -0.35 7.07 19.56
N SER A 106 -0.81 6.72 20.75
CA SER A 106 -1.12 5.32 21.11
C SER A 106 -2.24 4.75 20.25
N ARG A 107 -3.27 5.54 19.93
CA ARG A 107 -4.35 5.14 19.00
C ARG A 107 -3.82 4.90 17.58
N LEU A 108 -2.97 5.77 17.07
CA LEU A 108 -2.37 5.62 15.73
C LEU A 108 -1.47 4.37 15.66
N LEU A 109 -0.70 4.08 16.71
CA LEU A 109 0.07 2.83 16.80
C LEU A 109 -0.81 1.58 16.85
N ALA A 110 -1.89 1.63 17.63
CA ALA A 110 -2.81 0.51 17.70
C ALA A 110 -3.41 0.20 16.32
N LYS A 111 -3.78 1.24 15.56
CA LYS A 111 -4.21 1.12 14.16
C LYS A 111 -3.13 0.47 13.30
N ARG A 112 -1.90 0.95 13.36
CA ARG A 112 -0.76 0.42 12.60
C ARG A 112 -0.53 -1.05 12.92
N ASN A 113 -0.54 -1.42 14.19
CA ASN A 113 -0.38 -2.82 14.63
C ASN A 113 -1.54 -3.71 14.17
N MET A 114 -2.79 -3.21 14.19
CA MET A 114 -3.94 -3.97 13.67
C MET A 114 -3.83 -4.20 12.16
N ASN A 115 -3.39 -3.22 11.39
CA ASN A 115 -3.18 -3.36 9.96
C ASN A 115 -2.07 -4.38 9.66
N TYR A 116 -0.96 -4.35 10.40
CA TYR A 116 0.08 -5.38 10.30
C TYR A 116 -0.45 -6.78 10.63
N GLN A 117 -1.18 -6.94 11.74
CA GLN A 117 -1.77 -8.23 12.12
C GLN A 117 -2.76 -8.73 11.06
N LYS A 118 -3.60 -7.86 10.52
CA LYS A 118 -4.54 -8.18 9.44
C LYS A 118 -3.81 -8.68 8.20
N TYR A 119 -2.72 -8.01 7.81
CA TYR A 119 -1.88 -8.42 6.68
C TYR A 119 -1.23 -9.79 6.91
N TYR A 120 -0.63 -10.02 8.08
CA TYR A 120 -0.02 -11.32 8.42
C TYR A 120 -1.05 -12.43 8.52
N THR A 121 -2.24 -12.16 9.07
CA THR A 121 -3.33 -13.14 9.14
C THR A 121 -3.81 -13.54 7.73
N ILE A 122 -3.95 -12.57 6.82
CA ILE A 122 -4.31 -12.83 5.42
C ILE A 122 -3.20 -13.63 4.72
N SER A 123 -1.93 -13.25 4.93
CA SER A 123 -0.79 -13.99 4.37
C SER A 123 -0.72 -15.42 4.88
N ASP A 124 -0.93 -15.64 6.19
CA ASP A 124 -0.98 -16.96 6.81
C ASP A 124 -2.17 -17.79 6.31
N LEU A 125 -3.34 -17.17 6.13
CA LEU A 125 -4.50 -17.81 5.51
C LEU A 125 -4.22 -18.21 4.06
N LEU A 126 -3.51 -17.39 3.29
CA LEU A 126 -3.15 -17.71 1.91
C LEU A 126 -2.09 -18.82 1.85
N GLU A 127 -1.11 -18.83 2.75
CA GLU A 127 -0.12 -19.89 2.85
C GLU A 127 -0.72 -21.20 3.37
N ASN A 128 -1.64 -21.14 4.34
CA ASN A 128 -2.29 -22.28 4.96
C ASN A 128 -3.57 -22.73 4.23
N THR A 129 -4.08 -21.98 3.26
CA THR A 129 -5.06 -22.54 2.33
C THR A 129 -4.37 -23.69 1.61
N LYS A 130 -4.52 -24.90 2.15
CA LYS A 130 -4.25 -26.11 1.39
C LYS A 130 -4.99 -25.94 0.08
N ILE A 131 -4.25 -25.63 -0.98
CA ILE A 131 -4.78 -25.70 -2.34
C ILE A 131 -5.21 -27.16 -2.46
N ARG A 132 -6.50 -27.38 -2.25
CA ARG A 132 -7.12 -28.74 -2.24
C ARG A 132 -6.93 -29.45 -3.57
N ASN A 133 -6.49 -28.71 -4.59
CA ASN A 133 -6.05 -29.17 -5.89
C ASN A 133 -4.59 -28.80 -6.14
N ARG A 134 -3.67 -29.21 -5.26
CA ARG A 134 -2.27 -29.24 -5.71
C ARG A 134 -2.23 -30.17 -6.91
N PRO A 135 -1.86 -29.68 -8.10
CA PRO A 135 -1.72 -30.54 -9.25
C PRO A 135 -0.77 -31.66 -8.86
N ASN A 136 -1.19 -32.91 -9.07
CA ASN A 136 -0.38 -34.05 -8.71
C ASN A 136 0.91 -34.00 -9.53
N THR A 137 1.99 -33.53 -8.91
CA THR A 137 3.31 -33.32 -9.56
C THR A 137 3.80 -34.58 -10.25
N VAL A 138 3.47 -35.77 -9.70
CA VAL A 138 3.82 -37.06 -10.29
C VAL A 138 3.03 -37.29 -11.57
N LEU A 139 1.75 -36.93 -11.61
CA LEU A 139 0.90 -37.08 -12.79
C LEU A 139 1.36 -36.13 -13.92
N TYR A 140 1.67 -34.85 -13.58
CA TYR A 140 2.20 -33.90 -14.56
C TYR A 140 3.62 -34.29 -15.05
N GLY A 141 4.49 -34.74 -14.14
CA GLY A 141 5.80 -35.26 -14.49
C GLY A 141 5.70 -36.47 -15.42
N GLY A 142 4.78 -37.40 -15.14
CA GLY A 142 4.48 -38.55 -15.99
C GLY A 142 3.97 -38.14 -17.36
N LEU A 143 3.07 -37.17 -17.45
CA LEU A 143 2.54 -36.64 -18.72
C LEU A 143 3.64 -36.00 -19.59
N ILE A 144 4.52 -35.21 -18.97
CA ILE A 144 5.68 -34.62 -19.66
C ILE A 144 6.62 -35.69 -20.18
N LEU A 145 6.89 -36.74 -19.39
CA LEU A 145 7.76 -37.83 -19.78
C LEU A 145 7.17 -38.62 -20.96
N VAL A 146 5.87 -38.92 -20.92
CA VAL A 146 5.16 -39.57 -22.06
C VAL A 146 5.23 -38.70 -23.31
N TYR A 147 5.02 -37.39 -23.15
CA TYR A 147 5.14 -36.46 -24.27
C TYR A 147 6.55 -36.46 -24.86
N LEU A 148 7.61 -36.43 -24.07
CA LEU A 148 9.00 -36.47 -24.52
C LEU A 148 9.32 -37.76 -25.25
N VAL A 149 8.82 -38.92 -24.78
CA VAL A 149 9.01 -40.21 -25.43
C VAL A 149 8.26 -40.26 -26.76
N LEU A 150 7.06 -39.73 -26.85
CA LEU A 150 6.28 -39.70 -28.09
C LEU A 150 6.83 -38.71 -29.10
N ALA A 151 7.17 -37.48 -28.68
CA ALA A 151 7.65 -36.43 -29.56
C ALA A 151 9.09 -36.67 -30.05
N GLY A 152 9.93 -37.31 -29.25
CA GLY A 152 11.31 -37.62 -29.61
C GLY A 152 11.42 -39.01 -30.34
N PRO A 153 11.72 -40.06 -29.57
CA PRO A 153 11.98 -41.37 -30.17
C PRO A 153 10.74 -41.96 -30.86
N GLY A 154 9.51 -41.70 -30.34
CA GLY A 154 8.29 -42.21 -30.94
C GLY A 154 8.07 -41.69 -32.36
N LEU A 155 8.20 -40.38 -32.55
CA LEU A 155 8.09 -39.73 -33.87
C LEU A 155 9.23 -40.19 -34.80
N TYR A 156 10.45 -40.35 -34.28
CA TYR A 156 11.58 -40.84 -35.05
C TYR A 156 11.32 -42.25 -35.59
N PHE A 157 10.88 -43.19 -34.75
CA PHE A 157 10.58 -44.56 -35.17
C PHE A 157 9.41 -44.62 -36.16
N PHE A 158 8.38 -43.82 -35.92
CA PHE A 158 7.23 -43.71 -36.83
C PHE A 158 7.64 -43.22 -38.22
N LEU A 159 8.42 -42.14 -38.30
CA LEU A 159 8.93 -41.60 -39.57
C LEU A 159 9.94 -42.53 -40.26
N LYS A 160 10.73 -43.26 -39.49
CA LYS A 160 11.62 -44.31 -40.03
C LYS A 160 10.84 -45.42 -40.67
N LYS A 161 9.74 -45.89 -40.02
CA LYS A 161 8.91 -46.99 -40.54
C LYS A 161 8.11 -46.57 -41.80
N THR A 162 7.68 -45.32 -41.87
CA THR A 162 6.93 -44.75 -43.00
C THR A 162 7.81 -44.24 -44.17
N GLY A 163 9.14 -44.34 -44.04
CA GLY A 163 10.08 -43.91 -45.09
C GLY A 163 10.23 -42.39 -45.26
N LYS A 164 9.52 -41.60 -44.42
CA LYS A 164 9.44 -40.14 -44.50
C LYS A 164 10.45 -39.41 -43.61
N ARG A 165 11.67 -39.93 -43.47
CA ARG A 165 12.74 -39.37 -42.63
C ARG A 165 13.11 -37.93 -42.93
N GLN A 166 12.91 -37.48 -44.16
CA GLN A 166 13.26 -36.12 -44.60
C GLN A 166 12.40 -35.02 -43.93
N TYR A 167 11.24 -35.36 -43.38
CA TYR A 167 10.39 -34.41 -42.70
C TYR A 167 10.81 -34.13 -41.26
N LEU A 168 11.80 -34.85 -40.70
CA LEU A 168 12.35 -34.63 -39.35
C LEU A 168 13.16 -33.33 -39.24
N TRP A 169 13.64 -32.79 -40.38
CA TRP A 169 14.48 -31.60 -40.43
C TRP A 169 13.72 -30.33 -40.81
N GLY A 170 12.41 -30.40 -40.98
CA GLY A 170 11.53 -29.29 -41.37
C GLY A 170 10.44 -28.93 -40.37
N ALA A 171 10.47 -29.47 -39.10
CA ALA A 171 9.50 -29.21 -38.06
C ALA A 171 10.08 -28.33 -36.93
#